data_c6f6fde040b39ce05c6027d8c4dd2cc0
#
_entry.id   c6f6fde040b39ce05c6027d8c4dd2cc0
#
_cell.length_a   1.000
_cell.length_b   1.000
_cell.length_c   1.000
_cell.angle_alpha   90.00
_cell.angle_beta   90.00
_cell.angle_gamma   90.00
#
_symmetry.space_group_name_H-M   'P 1'
#
loop_
_entity.id
_entity.type
_entity.pdbx_description
1 polymer ?
#
loop_
_entity_poly.entity_id
_entity_poly.type
_entity_poly.pdbx_seq_one_letter_code
_entity_poly.pdbx_strand_id
1 'polypeptide(L)'
;MKKIIAFIILIFSFNSNALELKPLLEFLNENDAKDPSIREYLSKRCAASNLAMTRFIGKEQEGYEIAFNNYLTWFLIAGEMRKVKFPEQDEEVAGKNIASSILNMTDEMEKILQNSQDLRGSIFEGNNILTDITLCTQIIESVGK
;
A
#
# COMPACT_ATOMS: atom_id res chain seq x y z
N MET A 1 9.24 60.98 14.43
CA MET A 1 9.92 59.72 14.28
C MET A 1 8.88 58.60 14.25
N LYS A 2 8.51 58.10 13.07
CA LYS A 2 7.53 57.05 12.88
C LYS A 2 8.26 55.72 12.85
N LYS A 3 8.02 54.86 13.87
CA LYS A 3 8.55 53.51 13.89
C LYS A 3 7.69 52.62 12.98
N ILE A 4 8.23 52.22 11.85
CA ILE A 4 7.64 51.23 10.96
C ILE A 4 7.95 49.87 11.56
N ILE A 5 6.93 49.23 12.13
CA ILE A 5 7.04 47.83 12.56
C ILE A 5 6.76 46.99 11.30
N ALA A 6 7.83 46.42 10.75
CA ALA A 6 7.73 45.43 9.69
C ALA A 6 7.20 44.12 10.27
N PHE A 7 5.94 43.82 9.98
CA PHE A 7 5.32 42.55 10.31
C PHE A 7 5.80 41.50 9.29
N ILE A 8 6.86 40.76 9.65
CA ILE A 8 7.30 39.63 8.84
C ILE A 8 6.29 38.51 9.06
N ILE A 9 5.38 38.37 8.10
CA ILE A 9 4.52 37.20 8.00
C ILE A 9 5.41 36.04 7.51
N LEU A 10 5.91 35.22 8.45
CA LEU A 10 6.47 33.93 8.15
C LEU A 10 5.35 33.03 7.60
N ILE A 11 5.23 33.01 6.29
CA ILE A 11 4.42 32.02 5.60
C ILE A 11 5.16 30.69 5.79
N PHE A 12 4.82 29.97 6.86
CA PHE A 12 5.13 28.56 6.94
C PHE A 12 4.34 27.88 5.82
N SER A 13 4.98 27.69 4.68
CA SER A 13 4.55 26.74 3.69
C SER A 13 4.62 25.38 4.36
N PHE A 14 3.52 24.95 4.94
CA PHE A 14 3.32 23.54 5.24
C PHE A 14 3.34 22.85 3.88
N ASN A 15 4.52 22.40 3.46
CA ASN A 15 4.62 21.30 2.53
C ASN A 15 3.95 20.12 3.24
N SER A 16 2.65 19.99 3.07
CA SER A 16 1.98 18.74 3.25
C SER A 16 2.57 17.81 2.17
N ASN A 17 3.70 17.19 2.49
CA ASN A 17 4.11 15.97 1.81
C ASN A 17 2.97 14.99 2.08
N ALA A 18 1.93 15.03 1.24
CA ALA A 18 1.05 13.91 1.08
C ALA A 18 2.00 12.72 0.88
N LEU A 19 1.89 11.71 1.72
CA LEU A 19 2.63 10.47 1.55
C LEU A 19 2.12 9.86 0.23
N GLU A 20 2.71 10.30 -0.88
CA GLU A 20 2.36 9.82 -2.20
C GLU A 20 3.14 8.52 -2.37
N LEU A 21 2.43 7.42 -2.18
CA LEU A 21 2.98 6.10 -2.45
C LEU A 21 3.32 6.05 -3.94
N LYS A 22 4.60 5.83 -4.27
CA LYS A 22 5.03 5.65 -5.66
C LYS A 22 4.16 4.60 -6.35
N PRO A 23 3.63 4.85 -7.57
CA PRO A 23 2.82 3.86 -8.28
C PRO A 23 3.54 2.51 -8.39
N LEU A 24 2.84 1.42 -8.14
CA LEU A 24 3.43 0.08 -8.14
C LEU A 24 4.03 -0.28 -9.50
N LEU A 25 3.39 0.12 -10.60
CA LEU A 25 3.91 -0.11 -11.95
C LEU A 25 5.26 0.60 -12.17
N GLU A 26 5.39 1.83 -11.70
CA GLU A 26 6.64 2.58 -11.78
C GLU A 26 7.74 1.92 -10.94
N PHE A 27 7.40 1.48 -9.72
CA PHE A 27 8.32 0.72 -8.87
C PHE A 27 8.81 -0.56 -9.56
N LEU A 28 7.92 -1.31 -10.22
CA LEU A 28 8.29 -2.55 -10.92
C LEU A 28 9.15 -2.29 -12.17
N ASN A 29 8.94 -1.18 -12.86
CA ASN A 29 9.77 -0.81 -14.02
C ASN A 29 11.20 -0.42 -13.65
N GLU A 30 11.42 0.03 -12.42
CA GLU A 30 12.74 0.45 -11.93
C GLU A 30 13.52 -0.68 -11.20
N ASN A 31 12.87 -1.79 -10.93
CA ASN A 31 13.42 -2.88 -10.14
C ASN A 31 13.34 -4.22 -10.89
N ASP A 32 14.29 -5.12 -10.62
CA ASP A 32 14.25 -6.46 -11.20
C ASP A 32 13.15 -7.31 -10.53
N ALA A 33 12.08 -7.57 -11.28
CA ALA A 33 10.99 -8.42 -10.82
C ALA A 33 11.38 -9.89 -10.54
N LYS A 34 12.61 -10.30 -10.87
CA LYS A 34 13.14 -11.64 -10.51
C LYS A 34 13.77 -11.66 -9.12
N ASP A 35 14.14 -10.51 -8.57
CA ASP A 35 14.70 -10.41 -7.23
C ASP A 35 13.66 -10.84 -6.17
N PRO A 36 13.96 -11.83 -5.32
CA PRO A 36 13.06 -12.28 -4.26
C PRO A 36 12.64 -11.15 -3.30
N SER A 37 13.49 -10.15 -3.07
CA SER A 37 13.16 -8.99 -2.22
C SER A 37 12.11 -8.10 -2.86
N ILE A 38 12.20 -7.89 -4.18
CA ILE A 38 11.22 -7.13 -4.95
C ILE A 38 9.88 -7.85 -4.99
N ARG A 39 9.90 -9.18 -5.18
CA ARG A 39 8.70 -10.02 -5.13
C ARG A 39 8.05 -10.04 -3.75
N GLU A 40 8.85 -10.15 -2.67
CA GLU A 40 8.33 -10.06 -1.31
C GLU A 40 7.67 -8.70 -1.06
N TYR A 41 8.32 -7.60 -1.46
CA TYR A 41 7.76 -6.26 -1.34
C TYR A 41 6.46 -6.08 -2.14
N LEU A 42 6.45 -6.50 -3.41
CA LEU A 42 5.26 -6.50 -4.28
C LEU A 42 4.09 -7.23 -3.60
N SER A 43 4.35 -8.45 -3.10
CA SER A 43 3.32 -9.27 -2.48
C SER A 43 2.75 -8.63 -1.21
N LYS A 44 3.62 -8.04 -0.36
CA LYS A 44 3.19 -7.32 0.84
C LYS A 44 2.37 -6.08 0.49
N ARG A 45 2.78 -5.33 -0.53
CA ARG A 45 2.06 -4.13 -0.99
C ARG A 45 0.70 -4.49 -1.57
N CYS A 46 0.61 -5.53 -2.39
CA CYS A 46 -0.65 -6.04 -2.93
C CYS A 46 -1.59 -6.54 -1.81
N ALA A 47 -1.05 -7.27 -0.82
CA ALA A 47 -1.82 -7.67 0.35
C ALA A 47 -2.35 -6.45 1.13
N ALA A 48 -1.49 -5.48 1.39
CA ALA A 48 -1.85 -4.27 2.14
C ALA A 48 -2.92 -3.43 1.45
N SER A 49 -2.82 -3.24 0.12
CA SER A 49 -3.82 -2.50 -0.66
C SER A 49 -5.20 -3.16 -0.60
N ASN A 50 -5.24 -4.49 -0.76
CA ASN A 50 -6.49 -5.23 -0.67
C ASN A 50 -7.06 -5.23 0.76
N LEU A 51 -6.21 -5.35 1.80
CA LEU A 51 -6.65 -5.28 3.19
C LEU A 51 -7.18 -3.88 3.55
N ALA A 52 -6.53 -2.80 3.10
CA ALA A 52 -7.01 -1.45 3.28
C ALA A 52 -8.41 -1.28 2.65
N MET A 53 -8.61 -1.80 1.43
CA MET A 53 -9.93 -1.79 0.80
C MET A 53 -10.99 -2.49 1.63
N THR A 54 -10.71 -3.67 2.21
CA THR A 54 -11.70 -4.37 3.04
C THR A 54 -12.14 -3.60 4.27
N ARG A 55 -11.32 -2.67 4.76
CA ARG A 55 -11.64 -1.83 5.91
C ARG A 55 -12.54 -0.64 5.53
N PHE A 56 -12.46 -0.17 4.28
CA PHE A 56 -13.31 0.90 3.75
C PHE A 56 -14.65 0.39 3.20
N ILE A 57 -14.62 -0.74 2.48
CA ILE A 57 -15.85 -1.38 1.99
C ILE A 57 -16.35 -2.35 3.08
N GLY A 58 -17.50 -2.11 3.68
CA GLY A 58 -18.08 -3.01 4.68
C GLY A 58 -18.30 -4.42 4.13
N LYS A 59 -18.39 -5.42 5.01
CA LYS A 59 -18.57 -6.85 4.66
C LYS A 59 -19.78 -7.14 3.80
N GLU A 60 -20.79 -6.28 3.87
CA GLU A 60 -22.04 -6.40 3.12
C GLU A 60 -21.96 -5.81 1.70
N GLN A 61 -20.83 -5.19 1.35
CA GLN A 61 -20.68 -4.55 0.04
C GLN A 61 -20.05 -5.50 -0.97
N GLU A 62 -20.50 -5.36 -2.22
CA GLU A 62 -19.90 -6.03 -3.35
C GLU A 62 -18.40 -5.71 -3.44
N GLY A 63 -17.60 -6.73 -3.68
CA GLY A 63 -16.13 -6.61 -3.79
C GLY A 63 -15.38 -6.86 -2.48
N TYR A 64 -16.03 -6.88 -1.30
CA TYR A 64 -15.35 -7.21 -0.05
C TYR A 64 -14.68 -8.58 -0.09
N GLU A 65 -15.42 -9.61 -0.50
CA GLU A 65 -14.88 -10.98 -0.57
C GLU A 65 -13.74 -11.11 -1.57
N ILE A 66 -13.83 -10.40 -2.71
CA ILE A 66 -12.76 -10.38 -3.72
C ILE A 66 -11.50 -9.75 -3.12
N ALA A 67 -11.62 -8.59 -2.50
CA ALA A 67 -10.49 -7.92 -1.87
C ALA A 67 -9.90 -8.76 -0.73
N PHE A 68 -10.73 -9.39 0.09
CA PHE A 68 -10.27 -10.22 1.20
C PHE A 68 -9.55 -11.48 0.69
N ASN A 69 -10.07 -12.16 -0.33
CA ASN A 69 -9.44 -13.33 -0.92
C ASN A 69 -8.10 -12.95 -1.61
N ASN A 70 -8.05 -11.81 -2.30
CA ASN A 70 -6.82 -11.30 -2.88
C ASN A 70 -5.78 -10.98 -1.79
N TYR A 71 -6.19 -10.37 -0.68
CA TYR A 71 -5.32 -10.15 0.48
C TYR A 71 -4.71 -11.46 0.97
N LEU A 72 -5.52 -12.49 1.20
CA LEU A 72 -5.04 -13.80 1.68
C LEU A 72 -4.07 -14.45 0.69
N THR A 73 -4.37 -14.40 -0.60
CA THR A 73 -3.51 -14.93 -1.65
C THR A 73 -2.14 -14.24 -1.64
N TRP A 74 -2.12 -12.91 -1.61
CA TRP A 74 -0.88 -12.14 -1.58
C TRP A 74 -0.09 -12.31 -0.27
N PHE A 75 -0.79 -12.48 0.86
CA PHE A 75 -0.16 -12.81 2.13
C PHE A 75 0.61 -14.13 2.05
N LEU A 76 0.01 -15.17 1.47
CA LEU A 76 0.65 -16.47 1.28
C LEU A 76 1.86 -16.36 0.34
N ILE A 77 1.72 -15.65 -0.78
CA ILE A 77 2.84 -15.43 -1.72
C ILE A 77 3.99 -14.68 -1.01
N ALA A 78 3.71 -13.67 -0.20
CA ALA A 78 4.73 -12.98 0.58
C ALA A 78 5.48 -13.93 1.54
N GLY A 79 4.76 -14.85 2.17
CA GLY A 79 5.34 -15.90 3.01
C GLY A 79 6.29 -16.81 2.24
N GLU A 80 5.89 -17.27 1.05
CA GLU A 80 6.73 -18.10 0.20
C GLU A 80 8.00 -17.35 -0.28
N MET A 81 7.86 -16.08 -0.69
CA MET A 81 9.02 -15.25 -1.05
C MET A 81 9.97 -15.05 0.13
N ARG A 82 9.44 -14.93 1.34
CA ARG A 82 10.24 -14.84 2.56
C ARG A 82 11.05 -16.09 2.81
N LYS A 83 10.46 -17.27 2.62
CA LYS A 83 11.16 -18.56 2.74
C LYS A 83 12.30 -18.69 1.73
N VAL A 84 12.08 -18.27 0.49
CA VAL A 84 13.14 -18.26 -0.53
C VAL A 84 14.32 -17.39 -0.11
N LYS A 85 14.04 -16.24 0.51
CA LYS A 85 15.05 -15.27 0.91
C LYS A 85 15.78 -15.66 2.21
N PHE A 86 15.06 -16.30 3.13
CA PHE A 86 15.55 -16.68 4.46
C PHE A 86 15.15 -18.11 4.79
N PRO A 87 15.76 -19.13 4.13
CA PRO A 87 15.33 -20.51 4.27
C PRO A 87 15.50 -21.08 5.69
N GLU A 88 16.42 -20.54 6.47
CA GLU A 88 16.66 -20.96 7.86
C GLU A 88 15.79 -20.22 8.89
N GLN A 89 14.96 -19.26 8.46
CA GLN A 89 14.12 -18.52 9.38
C GLN A 89 12.96 -19.39 9.86
N ASP A 90 12.72 -19.38 11.18
CA ASP A 90 11.54 -20.00 11.78
C ASP A 90 10.25 -19.49 11.14
N GLU A 91 9.31 -20.41 10.83
CA GLU A 91 8.07 -20.07 10.10
C GLU A 91 7.16 -19.12 10.89
N GLU A 92 7.08 -19.26 12.20
CA GLU A 92 6.28 -18.38 13.05
C GLU A 92 6.85 -16.96 13.07
N VAL A 93 8.17 -16.85 13.17
CA VAL A 93 8.88 -15.55 13.11
C VAL A 93 8.72 -14.93 11.72
N ALA A 94 8.83 -15.70 10.65
CA ALA A 94 8.62 -15.23 9.29
C ALA A 94 7.19 -14.72 9.10
N GLY A 95 6.19 -15.47 9.54
CA GLY A 95 4.78 -15.10 9.47
C GLY A 95 4.48 -13.81 10.24
N LYS A 96 5.00 -13.66 11.46
CA LYS A 96 4.85 -12.42 12.25
C LYS A 96 5.47 -11.21 11.56
N ASN A 97 6.64 -11.36 10.96
CA ASN A 97 7.32 -10.28 10.25
C ASN A 97 6.54 -9.84 9.01
N ILE A 98 6.01 -10.79 8.23
CA ILE A 98 5.17 -10.50 7.07
C ILE A 98 3.88 -9.81 7.51
N ALA A 99 3.18 -10.35 8.50
CA ALA A 99 1.93 -9.77 9.01
C ALA A 99 2.14 -8.34 9.52
N SER A 100 3.16 -8.10 10.34
CA SER A 100 3.49 -6.77 10.85
C SER A 100 3.81 -5.78 9.72
N SER A 101 4.58 -6.20 8.71
CA SER A 101 4.92 -5.37 7.57
C SER A 101 3.68 -5.00 6.74
N ILE A 102 2.78 -5.97 6.50
CA ILE A 102 1.53 -5.74 5.77
C ILE A 102 0.62 -4.78 6.55
N LEU A 103 0.45 -4.98 7.86
CA LEU A 103 -0.37 -4.10 8.70
C LEU A 103 0.14 -2.66 8.69
N ASN A 104 1.45 -2.45 8.81
CA ASN A 104 2.03 -1.11 8.73
C ASN A 104 1.76 -0.44 7.38
N MET A 105 1.93 -1.17 6.26
CA MET A 105 1.59 -0.66 4.92
C MET A 105 0.09 -0.39 4.79
N THR A 106 -0.76 -1.24 5.36
CA THR A 106 -2.22 -1.06 5.36
C THR A 106 -2.60 0.24 6.06
N ASP A 107 -2.05 0.50 7.23
CA ASP A 107 -2.32 1.71 8.00
C ASP A 107 -1.89 2.99 7.25
N GLU A 108 -0.80 2.93 6.48
CA GLU A 108 -0.38 4.03 5.60
C GLU A 108 -1.37 4.23 4.43
N MET A 109 -1.81 3.15 3.79
CA MET A 109 -2.77 3.21 2.70
C MET A 109 -4.14 3.71 3.16
N GLU A 110 -4.58 3.30 4.35
CA GLU A 110 -5.82 3.84 4.94
C GLU A 110 -5.77 5.35 5.13
N LYS A 111 -4.65 5.88 5.60
CA LYS A 111 -4.47 7.33 5.73
C LYS A 111 -4.56 8.03 4.37
N ILE A 112 -4.00 7.43 3.31
CA ILE A 112 -4.08 7.98 1.95
C ILE A 112 -5.52 7.96 1.46
N LEU A 113 -6.25 6.84 1.63
CA LEU A 113 -7.65 6.71 1.24
C LEU A 113 -8.54 7.68 2.02
N GLN A 114 -8.36 7.79 3.33
CA GLN A 114 -9.09 8.73 4.16
C GLN A 114 -8.84 10.18 3.74
N ASN A 115 -7.58 10.54 3.49
CA ASN A 115 -7.23 11.88 3.02
C ASN A 115 -7.86 12.20 1.65
N SER A 116 -7.90 11.22 0.74
CA SER A 116 -8.59 11.36 -0.54
C SER A 116 -10.09 11.57 -0.35
N GLN A 117 -10.72 10.81 0.54
CA GLN A 117 -12.13 10.97 0.89
C GLN A 117 -12.41 12.36 1.46
N ASP A 118 -11.59 12.83 2.38
CA ASP A 118 -11.79 14.12 3.06
C ASP A 118 -11.58 15.31 2.12
N LEU A 119 -10.60 15.24 1.23
CA LEU A 119 -10.27 16.34 0.32
C LEU A 119 -11.05 16.34 -0.98
N ARG A 120 -11.49 15.19 -1.47
CA ARG A 120 -12.04 15.02 -2.82
C ARG A 120 -13.42 14.37 -2.85
N GLY A 121 -13.91 13.88 -1.71
CA GLY A 121 -15.18 13.19 -1.61
C GLY A 121 -15.15 11.74 -2.20
N SER A 122 -13.98 11.25 -2.56
CA SER A 122 -13.80 9.89 -3.11
C SER A 122 -12.49 9.29 -2.61
N ILE A 123 -12.54 8.04 -2.13
CA ILE A 123 -11.34 7.30 -1.69
C ILE A 123 -10.37 6.99 -2.84
N PHE A 124 -10.84 7.06 -4.09
CA PHE A 124 -10.03 6.66 -5.27
C PHE A 124 -9.42 7.85 -6.01
N GLU A 125 -9.82 9.08 -5.73
CA GLU A 125 -9.30 10.24 -6.41
C GLU A 125 -7.95 10.70 -5.82
N GLY A 126 -6.99 10.96 -6.70
CA GLY A 126 -5.69 11.55 -6.35
C GLY A 126 -4.74 10.62 -5.62
N ASN A 127 -4.95 9.30 -5.74
CA ASN A 127 -4.00 8.30 -5.28
C ASN A 127 -3.93 7.11 -6.24
N ASN A 128 -2.92 6.25 -6.05
CA ASN A 128 -2.64 5.13 -6.94
C ASN A 128 -3.15 3.77 -6.40
N ILE A 129 -3.87 3.75 -5.28
CA ILE A 129 -4.22 2.49 -4.60
C ILE A 129 -5.13 1.62 -5.47
N LEU A 130 -6.12 2.21 -6.14
CA LEU A 130 -6.98 1.45 -7.05
C LEU A 130 -6.21 0.88 -8.24
N THR A 131 -5.28 1.67 -8.81
CA THR A 131 -4.42 1.21 -9.91
C THR A 131 -3.52 0.07 -9.45
N ASP A 132 -2.96 0.15 -8.26
CA ASP A 132 -2.15 -0.90 -7.66
C ASP A 132 -2.97 -2.18 -7.43
N ILE A 133 -4.20 -2.08 -6.90
CA ILE A 133 -5.11 -3.23 -6.72
C ILE A 133 -5.42 -3.89 -8.06
N THR A 134 -5.71 -3.09 -9.10
CA THR A 134 -5.98 -3.60 -10.45
C THR A 134 -4.79 -4.37 -11.00
N LEU A 135 -3.58 -3.82 -10.88
CA LEU A 135 -2.34 -4.48 -11.30
C LEU A 135 -2.11 -5.78 -10.52
N CYS A 136 -2.30 -5.76 -9.20
CA CYS A 136 -2.17 -6.93 -8.34
C CYS A 136 -3.14 -8.05 -8.76
N THR A 137 -4.39 -7.71 -9.10
CA THR A 137 -5.39 -8.67 -9.58
C THR A 137 -4.97 -9.27 -10.92
N GLN A 138 -4.51 -8.45 -11.87
CA GLN A 138 -4.03 -8.92 -13.16
C GLN A 138 -2.84 -9.88 -13.03
N ILE A 139 -1.92 -9.62 -12.12
CA ILE A 139 -0.78 -10.51 -11.86
C ILE A 139 -1.27 -11.88 -11.34
N ILE A 140 -2.17 -11.92 -10.35
CA ILE A 140 -2.73 -13.20 -9.85
C ILE A 140 -3.40 -13.98 -10.97
N GLU A 141 -4.23 -13.34 -11.77
CA GLU A 141 -4.96 -13.98 -12.87
C GLU A 141 -4.02 -14.51 -13.96
N SER A 142 -2.86 -13.87 -14.16
CA SER A 142 -1.87 -14.31 -15.14
C SER A 142 -1.08 -15.54 -14.71
N VAL A 143 -0.90 -15.72 -13.40
CA VAL A 143 -0.14 -16.85 -12.81
C VAL A 143 -1.02 -18.09 -12.61
N GLY A 144 -2.33 -17.92 -12.51
CA GLY A 144 -3.32 -18.98 -12.30
C GLY A 144 -3.72 -19.74 -13.59
N LYS A 145 -3.17 -19.36 -14.74
CA LYS A 145 -3.38 -19.99 -16.05
C LYS A 145 -2.16 -20.83 -16.43
#